data_bb631d98ae340f7f2a2c5b1ace9e66b2
#
_entry.id   bb631d98ae340f7f2a2c5b1ace9e66b2
#
_cell.length_a   1.000
_cell.length_b   1.000
_cell.length_c   1.000
_cell.angle_alpha   90.00
_cell.angle_beta   90.00
_cell.angle_gamma   90.00
#
_symmetry.space_group_name_H-M   'P 1'
#
loop_
_entity.id
_entity.type
_entity.pdbx_description
1 polymer ?
#
loop_
_entity_poly.entity_id
_entity_poly.type
_entity_poly.pdbx_seq_one_letter_code
_entity_poly.pdbx_strand_id
1 'polypeptide(L)'
;MLMLLMYNAGVLTETTAELALSLTFAAARRIVEADKFMRGGEYKGWLPNLFVGNLLQRKTVGIVGAGRIGAAYARMMMEGHKCNLVYFDPYPNKFLEDYVDHYNKVHLLRHLLLHPAKNTQK
;
A
#
# COMPACT_ATOMS: atom_id res chain seq x y z
N MET A 1 -27.23 35.33 9.33
CA MET A 1 -26.05 34.53 9.79
C MET A 1 -25.49 33.87 8.54
N LEU A 2 -24.34 34.31 8.04
CA LEU A 2 -23.66 33.70 6.89
C LEU A 2 -22.71 32.62 7.42
N MET A 3 -22.96 31.37 7.08
CA MET A 3 -22.06 30.25 7.43
C MET A 3 -21.19 29.94 6.22
N LEU A 4 -19.90 30.27 6.27
CA LEU A 4 -18.93 29.94 5.22
C LEU A 4 -18.38 28.54 5.48
N LEU A 5 -18.74 27.59 4.61
CA LEU A 5 -18.20 26.23 4.65
C LEU A 5 -17.02 26.16 3.67
N MET A 6 -15.79 26.04 4.21
CA MET A 6 -14.61 25.83 3.39
C MET A 6 -14.28 24.35 3.31
N TYR A 7 -14.28 23.80 2.10
CA TYR A 7 -13.85 22.43 1.82
C TYR A 7 -12.54 22.44 1.02
N ASN A 8 -11.51 21.85 1.56
CA ASN A 8 -10.19 21.80 0.93
C ASN A 8 -9.93 20.38 0.38
N ALA A 9 -10.39 20.16 -0.86
CA ALA A 9 -10.25 18.86 -1.51
C ALA A 9 -8.80 18.61 -1.95
N GLY A 10 -8.23 17.48 -1.52
CA GLY A 10 -6.95 16.99 -2.04
C GLY A 10 -5.70 17.35 -1.23
N VAL A 11 -5.78 18.27 -0.27
CA VAL A 11 -4.63 18.70 0.56
C VAL A 11 -4.03 17.53 1.37
N LEU A 12 -4.86 16.57 1.79
CA LEU A 12 -4.43 15.42 2.59
C LEU A 12 -4.02 14.20 1.75
N THR A 13 -4.07 14.30 0.43
CA THR A 13 -3.81 13.14 -0.45
C THR A 13 -2.42 12.56 -0.23
N GLU A 14 -1.39 13.39 -0.40
CA GLU A 14 0.00 12.95 -0.27
C GLU A 14 0.32 12.57 1.17
N THR A 15 -0.11 13.36 2.16
CA THR A 15 0.14 13.09 3.59
C THR A 15 -0.46 11.75 4.03
N THR A 16 -1.68 11.44 3.59
CA THR A 16 -2.34 10.17 3.93
C THR A 16 -1.65 8.99 3.22
N ALA A 17 -1.26 9.17 1.97
CA ALA A 17 -0.54 8.15 1.22
C ALA A 17 0.85 7.87 1.84
N GLU A 18 1.55 8.91 2.29
CA GLU A 18 2.84 8.81 2.97
C GLU A 18 2.71 8.09 4.32
N LEU A 19 1.64 8.35 5.08
CA LEU A 19 1.37 7.60 6.31
C LEU A 19 1.12 6.11 6.02
N ALA A 20 0.34 5.80 4.99
CA ALA A 20 0.10 4.41 4.57
C ALA A 20 1.41 3.72 4.16
N LEU A 21 2.29 4.44 3.44
CA LEU A 21 3.63 3.96 3.09
C LEU A 21 4.47 3.68 4.33
N SER A 22 4.50 4.60 5.29
CA SER A 22 5.24 4.46 6.54
C SER A 22 4.77 3.25 7.35
N LEU A 23 3.46 3.05 7.45
CA LEU A 23 2.88 1.88 8.13
C LEU A 23 3.21 0.57 7.39
N THR A 24 3.23 0.58 6.06
CA THR A 24 3.63 -0.58 5.26
C THR A 24 5.06 -1.00 5.57
N PHE A 25 6.00 -0.05 5.65
CA PHE A 25 7.38 -0.35 6.03
C PHE A 25 7.51 -0.75 7.49
N ALA A 26 6.80 -0.09 8.39
CA ALA A 26 6.80 -0.44 9.80
C ALA A 26 6.35 -1.88 10.03
N ALA A 27 5.29 -2.31 9.34
CA ALA A 27 4.80 -3.68 9.40
C ALA A 27 5.76 -4.68 8.75
N ALA A 28 6.21 -4.40 7.53
CA ALA A 28 7.09 -5.30 6.78
C ALA A 28 8.45 -5.53 7.47
N ARG A 29 8.96 -4.52 8.16
CA ARG A 29 10.26 -4.56 8.84
C ARG A 29 10.14 -4.78 10.34
N ARG A 30 8.94 -5.01 10.88
CA ARG A 30 8.66 -5.28 12.29
C ARG A 30 9.19 -4.18 13.23
N ILE A 31 9.10 -2.91 12.78
CA ILE A 31 9.72 -1.76 13.48
C ILE A 31 9.13 -1.59 14.87
N VAL A 32 7.81 -1.70 15.03
CA VAL A 32 7.13 -1.51 16.32
C VAL A 32 7.54 -2.57 17.34
N GLU A 33 7.67 -3.83 16.90
CA GLU A 33 8.12 -4.93 17.76
C GLU A 33 9.59 -4.73 18.17
N ALA A 34 10.43 -4.34 17.22
CA ALA A 34 11.84 -4.08 17.48
C ALA A 34 12.05 -2.87 18.45
N ASP A 35 11.27 -1.79 18.28
CA ASP A 35 11.30 -0.64 19.17
C ASP A 35 10.89 -1.05 20.61
N LYS A 36 9.79 -1.79 20.74
CA LYS A 36 9.34 -2.30 22.05
C LYS A 36 10.41 -3.16 22.74
N PHE A 37 11.03 -4.07 21.98
CA PHE A 37 12.10 -4.94 22.44
C PHE A 37 13.32 -4.15 22.94
N MET A 38 13.74 -3.15 22.14
CA MET A 38 14.87 -2.28 22.52
C MET A 38 14.58 -1.47 23.78
N ARG A 39 13.41 -0.85 23.86
CA ARG A 39 12.98 -0.07 25.04
C ARG A 39 12.79 -0.95 26.29
N GLY A 40 12.40 -2.19 26.09
CA GLY A 40 12.30 -3.18 27.18
C GLY A 40 13.64 -3.66 27.73
N GLY A 41 14.77 -3.24 27.17
CA GLY A 41 16.11 -3.68 27.59
C GLY A 41 16.40 -5.15 27.29
N GLU A 42 15.64 -5.76 26.40
CA GLU A 42 15.76 -7.17 26.06
C GLU A 42 16.92 -7.47 25.10
N TYR A 43 17.49 -6.44 24.48
CA TYR A 43 18.61 -6.58 23.55
C TYR A 43 19.89 -7.00 24.27
N LYS A 44 20.37 -8.21 23.99
CA LYS A 44 21.59 -8.80 24.56
C LYS A 44 22.77 -8.82 23.60
N GLY A 45 22.53 -8.44 22.35
CA GLY A 45 23.54 -8.46 21.30
C GLY A 45 22.93 -8.78 19.93
N TRP A 46 23.74 -8.67 18.90
CA TRP A 46 23.30 -8.96 17.54
C TRP A 46 23.05 -10.45 17.31
N LEU A 47 21.90 -10.78 16.74
CA LEU A 47 21.54 -12.11 16.30
C LEU A 47 21.04 -12.05 14.85
N PRO A 48 21.51 -12.92 13.94
CA PRO A 48 21.18 -12.85 12.51
C PRO A 48 19.70 -13.04 12.21
N ASN A 49 18.97 -13.72 13.08
CA ASN A 49 17.53 -14.01 12.91
C ASN A 49 16.62 -13.11 13.76
N LEU A 50 17.19 -12.15 14.49
CA LEU A 50 16.41 -11.27 15.35
C LEU A 50 15.63 -10.25 14.50
N PHE A 51 14.31 -10.26 14.63
CA PHE A 51 13.38 -9.37 13.91
C PHE A 51 13.59 -9.33 12.40
N VAL A 52 13.88 -10.46 11.77
CA VAL A 52 13.93 -10.56 10.32
C VAL A 52 12.58 -10.16 9.73
N GLY A 53 12.59 -9.13 8.90
CA GLY A 53 11.43 -8.63 8.18
C GLY A 53 11.47 -8.96 6.70
N ASN A 54 10.49 -8.47 5.96
CA ASN A 54 10.36 -8.67 4.53
C ASN A 54 10.93 -7.50 3.73
N LEU A 55 11.71 -7.77 2.70
CA LEU A 55 12.10 -6.79 1.70
C LEU A 55 10.92 -6.53 0.77
N LEU A 56 10.50 -5.27 0.65
CA LEU A 56 9.37 -4.88 -0.20
C LEU A 56 9.77 -4.62 -1.66
N GLN A 57 11.03 -4.35 -1.91
CA GLN A 57 11.52 -4.06 -3.27
C GLN A 57 11.13 -5.18 -4.24
N ARG A 58 10.54 -4.78 -5.39
CA ARG A 58 10.08 -5.69 -6.46
C ARG A 58 9.01 -6.70 -6.04
N LYS A 59 8.36 -6.50 -4.91
CA LYS A 59 7.18 -7.29 -4.51
C LYS A 59 5.93 -6.79 -5.22
N THR A 60 4.86 -7.56 -5.14
CA THR A 60 3.55 -7.14 -5.66
C THR A 60 2.74 -6.51 -4.53
N VAL A 61 2.20 -5.33 -4.78
CA VAL A 61 1.34 -4.59 -3.86
C VAL A 61 -0.08 -4.61 -4.42
N GLY A 62 -1.03 -5.00 -3.58
CA GLY A 62 -2.46 -4.96 -3.88
C GLY A 62 -3.10 -3.71 -3.26
N ILE A 63 -3.86 -2.97 -4.05
CA ILE A 63 -4.58 -1.78 -3.61
C ILE A 63 -6.08 -1.97 -3.81
N VAL A 64 -6.84 -1.81 -2.75
CA VAL A 64 -8.30 -1.77 -2.80
C VAL A 64 -8.73 -0.32 -2.60
N GLY A 65 -9.28 0.28 -3.66
CA GLY A 65 -9.60 1.70 -3.72
C GLY A 65 -8.47 2.52 -4.38
N ALA A 66 -8.56 2.67 -5.69
CA ALA A 66 -7.58 3.40 -6.51
C ALA A 66 -7.99 4.87 -6.74
N GLY A 67 -8.58 5.50 -5.73
CA GLY A 67 -8.85 6.94 -5.72
C GLY A 67 -7.56 7.76 -5.61
N ARG A 68 -7.68 9.05 -5.28
CA ARG A 68 -6.52 9.97 -5.19
C ARG A 68 -5.43 9.46 -4.25
N ILE A 69 -5.81 9.00 -3.05
CA ILE A 69 -4.85 8.51 -2.03
C ILE A 69 -4.24 7.18 -2.47
N GLY A 70 -5.07 6.22 -2.93
CA GLY A 70 -4.59 4.94 -3.41
C GLY A 70 -3.64 5.06 -4.61
N ALA A 71 -3.92 5.98 -5.53
CA ALA A 71 -3.04 6.28 -6.66
C ALA A 71 -1.71 6.92 -6.23
N ALA A 72 -1.73 7.84 -5.27
CA ALA A 72 -0.53 8.45 -4.72
C ALA A 72 0.36 7.39 -4.02
N TYR A 73 -0.24 6.54 -3.18
CA TYR A 73 0.46 5.42 -2.55
C TYR A 73 1.03 4.44 -3.60
N ALA A 74 0.24 4.09 -4.63
CA ALA A 74 0.69 3.25 -5.74
C ALA A 74 1.97 3.80 -6.39
N ARG A 75 1.94 5.09 -6.74
CA ARG A 75 3.07 5.79 -7.32
C ARG A 75 4.32 5.68 -6.44
N MET A 76 4.20 5.96 -5.14
CA MET A 76 5.32 5.88 -4.18
C MET A 76 5.93 4.45 -4.15
N MET A 77 5.10 3.42 -4.14
CA MET A 77 5.56 2.03 -4.13
C MET A 77 6.19 1.60 -5.46
N MET A 78 5.64 2.04 -6.57
CA MET A 78 6.14 1.68 -7.90
C MET A 78 7.44 2.42 -8.24
N GLU A 79 7.48 3.72 -8.06
CA GLU A 79 8.64 4.55 -8.38
C GLU A 79 9.78 4.34 -7.40
N GLY A 80 9.50 4.36 -6.09
CA GLY A 80 10.50 4.22 -5.04
C GLY A 80 11.03 2.81 -4.87
N HIS A 81 10.15 1.82 -4.87
CA HIS A 81 10.50 0.43 -4.52
C HIS A 81 10.39 -0.55 -5.68
N LYS A 82 10.07 -0.06 -6.88
CA LYS A 82 9.93 -0.89 -8.09
C LYS A 82 8.96 -2.06 -7.90
N CYS A 83 7.93 -1.85 -7.07
CA CYS A 83 6.89 -2.85 -6.83
C CYS A 83 6.04 -3.06 -8.08
N ASN A 84 5.54 -4.29 -8.24
CA ASN A 84 4.44 -4.55 -9.14
C ASN A 84 3.14 -4.09 -8.47
N LEU A 85 2.15 -3.69 -9.25
CA LEU A 85 0.89 -3.20 -8.73
C LEU A 85 -0.27 -4.08 -9.20
N VAL A 86 -1.17 -4.38 -8.29
CA VAL A 86 -2.50 -4.93 -8.57
C VAL A 86 -3.50 -4.06 -7.86
N TYR A 87 -4.54 -3.58 -8.55
CA TYR A 87 -5.52 -2.74 -7.88
C TYR A 87 -6.96 -3.19 -8.19
N PHE A 88 -7.84 -2.90 -7.26
CA PHE A 88 -9.29 -3.02 -7.43
C PHE A 88 -9.95 -1.67 -7.14
N ASP A 89 -10.76 -1.21 -8.09
CA ASP A 89 -11.65 -0.07 -7.92
C ASP A 89 -12.88 -0.28 -8.81
N PRO A 90 -14.09 0.11 -8.38
CA PRO A 90 -15.29 0.10 -9.23
C PRO A 90 -15.11 0.93 -10.51
N TYR A 91 -14.28 1.96 -10.44
CA TYR A 91 -13.99 2.83 -11.56
C TYR A 91 -12.52 2.70 -11.97
N PRO A 92 -12.21 2.53 -13.28
CA PRO A 92 -10.84 2.54 -13.76
C PRO A 92 -10.12 3.84 -13.38
N ASN A 93 -8.90 3.72 -12.91
CA ASN A 93 -8.07 4.89 -12.65
C ASN A 93 -7.13 5.11 -13.83
N LYS A 94 -7.45 6.11 -14.66
CA LYS A 94 -6.69 6.42 -15.87
C LYS A 94 -5.21 6.68 -15.59
N PHE A 95 -4.89 7.33 -14.48
CA PHE A 95 -3.50 7.57 -14.08
C PHE A 95 -2.73 6.27 -13.84
N LEU A 96 -3.35 5.27 -13.20
CA LEU A 96 -2.72 3.97 -12.98
C LEU A 96 -2.67 3.15 -14.27
N GLU A 97 -3.65 3.30 -15.16
CA GLU A 97 -3.67 2.63 -16.46
C GLU A 97 -2.56 3.16 -17.38
N ASP A 98 -2.33 4.47 -17.40
CA ASP A 98 -1.22 5.07 -18.16
C ASP A 98 0.16 4.59 -17.64
N TYR A 99 0.26 4.24 -16.34
CA TYR A 99 1.46 3.61 -15.77
C TYR A 99 1.65 2.15 -16.22
N VAL A 100 0.58 1.46 -16.63
CA VAL A 100 0.67 0.08 -17.17
C VAL A 100 1.51 0.04 -18.44
N ASP A 101 1.29 1.00 -19.32
CA ASP A 101 1.98 1.07 -20.62
C ASP A 101 3.50 1.33 -20.45
N HIS A 102 3.90 2.00 -19.36
CA HIS A 102 5.30 2.29 -19.08
C HIS A 102 6.05 1.17 -18.35
N TYR A 103 5.34 0.36 -17.52
CA TYR A 103 6.00 -0.60 -16.63
C TYR A 103 5.54 -2.05 -16.81
N ASN A 104 4.55 -2.35 -17.63
CA ASN A 104 3.96 -3.69 -17.86
C ASN A 104 3.62 -4.47 -16.56
N LYS A 105 3.28 -3.77 -15.47
CA LYS A 105 3.24 -4.35 -14.12
C LYS A 105 1.99 -4.02 -13.32
N VAL A 106 0.97 -3.48 -13.95
CA VAL A 106 -0.31 -3.16 -13.28
C VAL A 106 -1.39 -4.10 -13.77
N HIS A 107 -2.05 -4.81 -12.89
CA HIS A 107 -3.18 -5.68 -13.22
C HIS A 107 -4.45 -5.19 -12.52
N LEU A 108 -5.51 -4.98 -13.30
CA LEU A 108 -6.83 -4.68 -12.78
C LEU A 108 -7.49 -5.97 -12.28
N LEU A 109 -7.73 -6.08 -10.98
CA LEU A 109 -8.38 -7.22 -10.33
C LEU A 109 -9.91 -7.22 -10.48
N ARG A 110 -10.45 -6.56 -11.50
CA ARG A 110 -11.90 -6.41 -11.70
C ARG A 110 -12.64 -7.75 -11.79
N HIS A 111 -11.97 -8.82 -12.21
CA HIS A 111 -12.59 -10.13 -12.41
C HIS A 111 -12.57 -11.06 -11.19
N LEU A 112 -11.68 -10.88 -10.23
CA LEU A 112 -11.54 -11.84 -9.13
C LEU A 112 -12.57 -11.66 -8.00
N LEU A 113 -13.07 -10.46 -7.79
CA LEU A 113 -13.98 -10.16 -6.69
C LEU A 113 -15.47 -10.17 -7.09
N LEU A 114 -15.78 -10.20 -8.39
CA LEU A 114 -17.16 -10.25 -8.88
C LEU A 114 -17.65 -11.68 -9.16
N HIS A 115 -16.79 -12.68 -9.04
CA HIS A 115 -17.19 -14.08 -9.07
C HIS A 115 -16.90 -14.71 -7.70
N PRO A 116 -17.90 -14.79 -6.80
CA PRO A 116 -17.77 -15.68 -5.65
C PRO A 116 -17.55 -17.08 -6.20
N ALA A 117 -16.51 -17.76 -5.69
CA ALA A 117 -16.22 -19.13 -6.05
C ALA A 117 -17.54 -19.92 -5.98
N LYS A 118 -17.98 -20.44 -7.13
CA LYS A 118 -19.09 -21.40 -7.15
C LYS A 118 -18.64 -22.56 -6.27
N ASN A 119 -19.28 -22.69 -5.13
CA ASN A 119 -19.18 -23.88 -4.28
C ASN A 119 -19.39 -25.10 -5.18
N THR A 120 -18.36 -25.78 -5.58
CA THR A 120 -18.42 -27.15 -6.04
C THR A 120 -18.56 -28.02 -4.80
N GLN A 121 -19.79 -28.10 -4.30
CA GLN A 121 -20.21 -29.27 -3.56
C GLN A 121 -20.33 -30.41 -4.58
N LYS A 122 -19.48 -31.39 -4.47
CA LYS A 122 -19.73 -32.78 -4.74
C LYS A 122 -18.97 -33.62 -3.74
#